data_93a2f63be421e48ea30d6a3f4b5a30bf
#
_entry.id   93a2f63be421e48ea30d6a3f4b5a30bf
#
_cell.length_a   1.000
_cell.length_b   1.000
_cell.length_c   1.000
_cell.angle_alpha   90.00
_cell.angle_beta   90.00
_cell.angle_gamma   90.00
#
_symmetry.space_group_name_H-M   'P 1'
#
loop_
_entity.id
_entity.type
_entity.pdbx_description
1 polymer ?
#
loop_
_entity_poly.entity_id
_entity_poly.type
_entity_poly.pdbx_seq_one_letter_code
_entity_poly.pdbx_strand_id
1 'polypeptide(L)'
;MPQPGARGFLRRMSFLYSRVLDLLLVLTVAIIIVPVTMQIFARFTDIVPRYIWTEELSRFLLVWMIMIGSMIGVREGTHFTVDLFPVLRGRIKAAMDLLAGLFVLAMAVVFLWWGWEFTDTAWFRISELAELPLWTIHMAWPIAGLTWIIFQGERMWDDLQVLIHGEREQP
;
A
#
# COMPACT_ATOMS: atom_id res chain seq x y z
N MET A 1 10.44 23.22 22.51
CA MET A 1 10.29 23.67 21.11
C MET A 1 10.88 22.61 20.22
N PRO A 2 10.10 21.82 19.46
CA PRO A 2 10.65 20.84 18.53
C PRO A 2 11.18 21.53 17.29
N GLN A 3 12.37 21.14 16.88
CA GLN A 3 13.13 21.72 15.77
C GLN A 3 12.30 21.68 14.46
N PRO A 4 12.09 22.81 13.77
CA PRO A 4 11.32 22.86 12.53
C PRO A 4 11.96 22.09 11.35
N GLY A 5 13.23 21.72 11.46
CA GLY A 5 13.97 21.03 10.40
C GLY A 5 13.65 19.54 10.25
N ALA A 6 13.44 18.81 11.35
CA ALA A 6 13.25 17.35 11.29
C ALA A 6 11.87 16.96 10.71
N ARG A 7 10.82 17.72 11.01
CA ARG A 7 9.46 17.48 10.45
C ARG A 7 9.39 17.78 8.95
N GLY A 8 10.07 18.82 8.50
CA GLY A 8 10.17 19.13 7.07
C GLY A 8 10.90 18.07 6.28
N PHE A 9 11.92 17.47 6.87
CA PHE A 9 12.68 16.38 6.26
C PHE A 9 11.85 15.09 6.14
N LEU A 10 11.21 14.65 7.24
CA LEU A 10 10.35 13.45 7.22
C LEU A 10 9.21 13.59 6.19
N ARG A 11 8.50 14.71 6.20
CA ARG A 11 7.42 14.99 5.24
C ARG A 11 7.91 15.01 3.79
N ARG A 12 9.11 15.50 3.54
CA ARG A 12 9.74 15.49 2.23
C ARG A 12 10.12 14.06 1.80
N MET A 13 10.62 13.25 2.72
CA MET A 13 10.93 11.82 2.47
C MET A 13 9.65 11.03 2.17
N SER A 14 8.60 11.18 2.97
CA SER A 14 7.29 10.56 2.70
C SER A 14 6.72 10.97 1.34
N PHE A 15 6.85 12.24 0.99
CA PHE A 15 6.41 12.72 -0.33
C PHE A 15 7.21 12.10 -1.47
N LEU A 16 8.54 12.03 -1.34
CA LEU A 16 9.38 11.40 -2.37
C LEU A 16 9.07 9.90 -2.49
N TYR A 17 8.91 9.22 -1.36
CA TYR A 17 8.57 7.80 -1.31
C TYR A 17 7.22 7.53 -2.02
N SER A 18 6.21 8.36 -1.82
CA SER A 18 4.95 8.16 -2.53
C SER A 18 5.05 8.36 -4.03
N ARG A 19 5.88 9.32 -4.49
CA ARG A 19 6.13 9.46 -5.93
C ARG A 19 6.76 8.22 -6.54
N VAL A 20 7.62 7.54 -5.78
CA VAL A 20 8.17 6.25 -6.19
C VAL A 20 7.07 5.18 -6.25
N LEU A 21 6.18 5.13 -5.26
CA LEU A 21 5.04 4.20 -5.27
C LEU A 21 4.10 4.47 -6.45
N ASP A 22 3.78 5.73 -6.75
CA ASP A 22 2.96 6.11 -7.91
C ASP A 22 3.59 5.60 -9.22
N LEU A 23 4.90 5.82 -9.39
CA LEU A 23 5.63 5.35 -10.56
C LEU A 23 5.63 3.81 -10.63
N LEU A 24 5.88 3.14 -9.51
CA LEU A 24 5.87 1.67 -9.46
C LEU A 24 4.48 1.11 -9.79
N LEU A 25 3.40 1.76 -9.32
CA LEU A 25 2.03 1.35 -9.65
C LEU A 25 1.79 1.47 -11.16
N VAL A 26 2.13 2.60 -11.76
CA VAL A 26 1.97 2.81 -13.20
C VAL A 26 2.77 1.77 -14.01
N LEU A 27 4.02 1.51 -13.61
CA LEU A 27 4.86 0.51 -14.25
C LEU A 27 4.28 -0.91 -14.10
N THR A 28 3.80 -1.27 -12.93
CA THR A 28 3.20 -2.59 -12.67
C THR A 28 1.94 -2.79 -13.51
N VAL A 29 1.08 -1.75 -13.61
CA VAL A 29 -0.11 -1.76 -14.48
C VAL A 29 0.29 -1.89 -15.96
N ALA A 30 1.29 -1.15 -16.40
CA ALA A 30 1.76 -1.23 -17.80
C ALA A 30 2.33 -2.62 -18.13
N ILE A 31 3.10 -3.21 -17.22
CA ILE A 31 3.72 -4.52 -17.42
C ILE A 31 2.67 -5.65 -17.41
N ILE A 32 1.67 -5.61 -16.51
CA ILE A 32 0.66 -6.67 -16.40
C ILE A 32 -0.22 -6.77 -17.65
N ILE A 33 -0.38 -5.70 -18.40
CA ILE A 33 -1.14 -5.69 -19.66
C ILE A 33 -0.55 -6.70 -20.66
N VAL A 34 0.77 -6.83 -20.71
CA VAL A 34 1.45 -7.72 -21.66
C VAL A 34 1.07 -9.19 -21.45
N PRO A 35 1.34 -9.82 -20.28
CA PRO A 35 1.00 -11.23 -20.08
C PRO A 35 -0.51 -11.48 -20.11
N VAL A 36 -1.34 -10.55 -19.61
CA VAL A 36 -2.80 -10.70 -19.67
C VAL A 36 -3.30 -10.65 -21.12
N THR A 37 -2.79 -9.74 -21.93
CA THR A 37 -3.14 -9.67 -23.36
C THR A 37 -2.72 -10.94 -24.09
N MET A 38 -1.51 -11.44 -23.84
CA MET A 38 -1.05 -12.71 -24.40
C MET A 38 -1.97 -13.89 -24.04
N GLN A 39 -2.43 -13.97 -22.79
CA GLN A 39 -3.38 -15.01 -22.33
C GLN A 39 -4.72 -14.92 -23.08
N ILE A 40 -5.25 -13.71 -23.26
CA ILE A 40 -6.49 -13.50 -24.01
C ILE A 40 -6.33 -13.96 -25.44
N PHE A 41 -5.27 -13.52 -26.14
CA PHE A 41 -5.03 -13.92 -27.53
C PHE A 41 -4.80 -15.43 -27.66
N ALA A 42 -4.01 -16.04 -26.77
CA ALA A 42 -3.77 -17.49 -26.77
C ALA A 42 -5.04 -18.32 -26.49
N ARG A 43 -6.07 -17.69 -25.89
CA ARG A 43 -7.35 -18.37 -25.63
C ARG A 43 -8.30 -18.35 -26.82
N PHE A 44 -8.30 -17.27 -27.59
CA PHE A 44 -9.23 -17.05 -28.69
C PHE A 44 -8.62 -17.28 -30.07
N THR A 45 -7.30 -17.41 -30.17
CA THR A 45 -6.60 -17.61 -31.46
C THR A 45 -5.52 -18.67 -31.28
N ASP A 46 -5.29 -19.49 -32.32
CA ASP A 46 -4.19 -20.46 -32.33
C ASP A 46 -2.85 -19.81 -32.79
N ILE A 47 -2.82 -18.49 -32.94
CA ILE A 47 -1.64 -17.75 -33.41
C ILE A 47 -0.57 -17.64 -32.32
N VAL A 48 -0.99 -17.48 -31.04
CA VAL A 48 -0.10 -17.32 -29.90
C VAL A 48 -0.06 -18.62 -29.10
N PRO A 49 1.12 -19.25 -28.89
CA PRO A 49 1.23 -20.41 -28.03
C PRO A 49 0.78 -20.09 -26.59
N ARG A 50 0.17 -21.07 -25.93
CA ARG A 50 -0.23 -20.95 -24.52
C ARG A 50 1.00 -21.07 -23.63
N TYR A 51 1.57 -19.93 -23.24
CA TYR A 51 2.67 -19.88 -22.30
C TYR A 51 2.15 -19.94 -20.86
N ILE A 52 2.37 -21.04 -20.17
CA ILE A 52 1.86 -21.29 -18.81
C ILE A 52 2.44 -20.29 -17.79
N TRP A 53 3.70 -19.86 -17.98
CA TRP A 53 4.36 -18.88 -17.11
C TRP A 53 3.67 -17.50 -17.07
N THR A 54 2.94 -17.13 -18.12
CA THR A 54 2.25 -15.82 -18.17
C THR A 54 1.15 -15.70 -17.12
N GLU A 55 0.48 -16.81 -16.79
CA GLU A 55 -0.56 -16.85 -15.76
C GLU A 55 0.02 -16.54 -14.38
N GLU A 56 1.13 -17.16 -14.05
CA GLU A 56 1.79 -16.97 -12.77
C GLU A 56 2.40 -15.57 -12.64
N LEU A 57 3.07 -15.10 -13.70
CA LEU A 57 3.61 -13.74 -13.75
C LEU A 57 2.51 -12.68 -13.56
N SER A 58 1.34 -12.86 -14.20
CA SER A 58 0.19 -11.97 -14.00
C SER A 58 -0.28 -11.96 -12.55
N ARG A 59 -0.29 -13.10 -11.88
CA ARG A 59 -0.66 -13.20 -10.45
C ARG A 59 0.33 -12.48 -9.55
N PHE A 60 1.64 -12.62 -9.81
CA PHE A 60 2.68 -11.88 -9.08
C PHE A 60 2.51 -10.36 -9.23
N LEU A 61 2.35 -9.89 -10.46
CA LEU A 61 2.15 -8.48 -10.75
C LEU A 61 0.85 -7.95 -10.14
N LEU A 62 -0.23 -8.74 -10.16
CA LEU A 62 -1.51 -8.38 -9.55
C LEU A 62 -1.39 -8.16 -8.06
N VAL A 63 -0.68 -9.04 -7.34
CA VAL A 63 -0.46 -8.88 -5.89
C VAL A 63 0.33 -7.60 -5.61
N TRP A 64 1.42 -7.36 -6.34
CA TRP A 64 2.18 -6.12 -6.19
C TRP A 64 1.35 -4.88 -6.51
N MET A 65 0.55 -4.91 -7.58
CA MET A 65 -0.33 -3.81 -7.95
C MET A 65 -1.32 -3.48 -6.83
N ILE A 66 -1.97 -4.50 -6.25
CA ILE A 66 -2.91 -4.32 -5.13
C ILE A 66 -2.20 -3.76 -3.91
N MET A 67 -1.02 -4.30 -3.55
CA MET A 67 -0.28 -3.86 -2.37
C MET A 67 0.25 -2.42 -2.53
N ILE A 68 0.83 -2.07 -3.67
CA ILE A 68 1.28 -0.70 -3.94
C ILE A 68 0.08 0.26 -3.95
N GLY A 69 -1.02 -0.11 -4.60
CA GLY A 69 -2.25 0.69 -4.59
C GLY A 69 -2.79 0.92 -3.17
N SER A 70 -2.75 -0.11 -2.32
CA SER A 70 -3.16 0.02 -0.91
C SER A 70 -2.25 0.95 -0.10
N MET A 71 -0.92 0.93 -0.35
CA MET A 71 0.02 1.86 0.29
C MET A 71 -0.31 3.33 -0.06
N ILE A 72 -0.60 3.60 -1.33
CA ILE A 72 -1.00 4.93 -1.80
C ILE A 72 -2.35 5.32 -1.18
N GLY A 73 -3.31 4.41 -1.17
CA GLY A 73 -4.63 4.66 -0.59
C GLY A 73 -4.59 5.00 0.90
N VAL A 74 -3.76 4.32 1.70
CA VAL A 74 -3.56 4.66 3.12
C VAL A 74 -2.98 6.06 3.25
N ARG A 75 -2.04 6.46 2.40
CA ARG A 75 -1.47 7.80 2.42
C ARG A 75 -2.49 8.87 2.08
N GLU A 76 -3.29 8.68 1.04
CA GLU A 76 -4.32 9.64 0.62
C GLU A 76 -5.49 9.70 1.60
N GLY A 77 -5.63 8.66 2.43
CA GLY A 77 -6.73 8.54 3.39
C GLY A 77 -8.09 8.27 2.77
N THR A 78 -8.11 7.93 1.49
CA THR A 78 -9.33 7.68 0.73
C THR A 78 -10.07 6.42 1.17
N HIS A 79 -9.41 5.49 1.86
CA HIS A 79 -10.01 4.25 2.32
C HIS A 79 -11.00 4.41 3.48
N PHE A 80 -11.00 5.54 4.19
CA PHE A 80 -11.75 5.72 5.44
C PHE A 80 -12.67 6.94 5.46
N THR A 81 -12.69 7.75 4.42
CA THR A 81 -13.69 8.80 4.27
C THR A 81 -14.99 8.22 3.73
N VAL A 82 -15.71 7.50 4.56
CA VAL A 82 -17.12 7.25 4.29
C VAL A 82 -17.86 8.48 4.79
N ASP A 83 -18.28 9.35 3.88
CA ASP A 83 -19.10 10.54 4.17
C ASP A 83 -20.52 10.14 4.63
N LEU A 84 -20.60 9.20 5.59
CA LEU A 84 -21.84 8.78 6.21
C LEU A 84 -22.41 9.84 7.16
N PHE A 85 -21.57 10.73 7.64
CA PHE A 85 -21.96 11.79 8.55
C PHE A 85 -21.57 13.15 7.96
N PRO A 86 -22.52 13.94 7.45
CA PRO A 86 -22.22 15.28 7.01
C PRO A 86 -21.77 16.11 8.21
N VAL A 87 -20.55 16.61 8.12
CA VAL A 87 -20.04 17.71 8.98
C VAL A 87 -19.66 17.32 10.42
N LEU A 88 -18.88 16.28 10.61
CA LEU A 88 -18.05 16.21 11.83
C LEU A 88 -16.87 17.18 11.68
N ARG A 89 -16.77 18.16 12.59
CA ARG A 89 -15.68 19.15 12.62
C ARG A 89 -14.95 19.11 13.96
N GLY A 90 -13.69 19.58 13.96
CA GLY A 90 -12.91 19.74 15.16
C GLY A 90 -12.53 18.43 15.86
N ARG A 91 -12.59 18.43 17.19
CA ARG A 91 -12.14 17.33 18.04
C ARG A 91 -12.88 16.00 17.82
N ILE A 92 -14.18 16.06 17.48
CA ILE A 92 -14.97 14.84 17.26
C ILE A 92 -14.49 14.12 15.99
N LYS A 93 -14.23 14.87 14.93
CA LYS A 93 -13.64 14.32 13.71
C LYS A 93 -12.27 13.71 13.99
N ALA A 94 -11.38 14.41 14.66
CA ALA A 94 -10.05 13.93 15.01
C ALA A 94 -10.10 12.65 15.87
N ALA A 95 -11.06 12.52 16.79
CA ALA A 95 -11.25 11.31 17.58
C ALA A 95 -11.70 10.11 16.72
N MET A 96 -12.60 10.33 15.78
CA MET A 96 -13.05 9.29 14.84
C MET A 96 -11.94 8.86 13.89
N ASP A 97 -11.17 9.81 13.35
CA ASP A 97 -10.04 9.55 12.47
C ASP A 97 -8.92 8.78 13.22
N LEU A 98 -8.68 9.10 14.50
CA LEU A 98 -7.76 8.35 15.36
C LEU A 98 -8.24 6.92 15.60
N LEU A 99 -9.54 6.73 15.86
CA LEU A 99 -10.09 5.39 16.07
C LEU A 99 -9.98 4.55 14.79
N ALA A 100 -10.36 5.10 13.65
CA ALA A 100 -10.18 4.44 12.35
C ALA A 100 -8.70 4.14 12.08
N GLY A 101 -7.83 5.10 12.34
CA GLY A 101 -6.38 4.96 12.19
C GLY A 101 -5.79 3.84 13.05
N LEU A 102 -6.34 3.60 14.24
CA LEU A 102 -5.91 2.50 15.11
C LEU A 102 -6.18 1.13 14.48
N PHE A 103 -7.34 0.95 13.83
CA PHE A 103 -7.65 -0.31 13.11
C PHE A 103 -6.72 -0.52 11.91
N VAL A 104 -6.41 0.54 11.17
CA VAL A 104 -5.42 0.48 10.09
C VAL A 104 -4.05 0.09 10.62
N LEU A 105 -3.62 0.70 11.72
CA LEU A 105 -2.33 0.39 12.34
C LEU A 105 -2.29 -1.06 12.84
N ALA A 106 -3.37 -1.56 13.45
CA ALA A 106 -3.47 -2.95 13.87
C ALA A 106 -3.31 -3.90 12.68
N MET A 107 -3.98 -3.61 11.55
CA MET A 107 -3.85 -4.40 10.32
C MET A 107 -2.44 -4.29 9.71
N ALA A 108 -1.83 -3.12 9.77
CA ALA A 108 -0.45 -2.91 9.33
C ALA A 108 0.56 -3.76 10.11
N VAL A 109 0.36 -3.89 11.42
CA VAL A 109 1.19 -4.76 12.29
C VAL A 109 0.98 -6.24 11.93
N VAL A 110 -0.26 -6.65 11.65
CA VAL A 110 -0.57 -8.00 11.17
C VAL A 110 0.17 -8.27 9.85
N PHE A 111 0.09 -7.35 8.88
CA PHE A 111 0.77 -7.49 7.60
C PHE A 111 2.30 -7.54 7.74
N LEU A 112 2.85 -6.75 8.66
CA LEU A 112 4.29 -6.75 8.90
C LEU A 112 4.75 -8.07 9.54
N TRP A 113 4.07 -8.53 10.60
CA TRP A 113 4.48 -9.72 11.37
C TRP A 113 4.24 -11.01 10.60
N TRP A 114 2.99 -11.29 10.23
CA TRP A 114 2.65 -12.51 9.50
C TRP A 114 3.14 -12.48 8.05
N GLY A 115 3.20 -11.31 7.43
CA GLY A 115 3.79 -11.14 6.11
C GLY A 115 5.27 -11.49 6.08
N TRP A 116 6.00 -11.15 7.15
CA TRP A 116 7.40 -11.56 7.29
C TRP A 116 7.55 -13.07 7.45
N GLU A 117 6.79 -13.68 8.35
CA GLU A 117 6.77 -15.13 8.56
C GLU A 117 6.40 -15.88 7.26
N PHE A 118 5.43 -15.35 6.52
CA PHE A 118 5.02 -15.89 5.23
C PHE A 118 6.12 -15.78 4.17
N THR A 119 6.88 -14.71 4.17
CA THR A 119 8.04 -14.50 3.30
C THR A 119 9.17 -15.46 3.64
N ASP A 120 9.46 -15.63 4.93
CA ASP A 120 10.51 -16.54 5.42
C ASP A 120 10.22 -17.99 5.03
N THR A 121 8.99 -18.46 5.21
CA THR A 121 8.56 -19.82 4.79
C THR A 121 8.64 -20.06 3.28
N ALA A 122 8.59 -18.98 2.50
CA ALA A 122 8.67 -19.04 1.04
C ALA A 122 10.09 -18.84 0.48
N TRP A 123 11.08 -18.59 1.36
CA TRP A 123 12.43 -18.16 0.94
C TRP A 123 13.13 -19.14 -0.01
N PHE A 124 13.01 -20.45 0.27
CA PHE A 124 13.62 -21.50 -0.55
C PHE A 124 12.67 -22.14 -1.56
N ARG A 125 11.44 -21.61 -1.67
CA ARG A 125 10.44 -22.14 -2.59
C ARG A 125 10.49 -21.40 -3.92
N ILE A 126 10.36 -22.16 -5.00
CA ILE A 126 10.29 -21.65 -6.37
C ILE A 126 8.89 -21.94 -6.90
N SER A 127 8.35 -21.03 -7.69
CA SER A 127 7.06 -21.21 -8.35
C SER A 127 7.15 -22.30 -9.44
N GLU A 128 6.05 -23.02 -9.66
CA GLU A 128 6.06 -24.22 -10.51
C GLU A 128 6.08 -23.90 -12.01
N LEU A 129 5.56 -22.73 -12.40
CA LEU A 129 5.32 -22.41 -13.81
C LEU A 129 6.26 -21.34 -14.37
N ALA A 130 6.60 -20.35 -13.55
CA ALA A 130 7.47 -19.24 -13.96
C ALA A 130 8.89 -19.36 -13.41
N GLU A 131 9.16 -20.38 -12.57
CA GLU A 131 10.44 -20.61 -11.90
C GLU A 131 10.95 -19.38 -11.10
N LEU A 132 10.02 -18.54 -10.64
CA LEU A 132 10.33 -17.35 -9.86
C LEU A 132 10.38 -17.70 -8.36
N PRO A 133 11.30 -17.08 -7.59
CA PRO A 133 11.33 -17.27 -6.15
C PRO A 133 10.05 -16.77 -5.49
N LEU A 134 9.35 -17.60 -4.72
CA LEU A 134 8.06 -17.24 -4.11
C LEU A 134 8.17 -16.12 -3.07
N TRP A 135 9.34 -15.93 -2.42
CA TRP A 135 9.55 -14.83 -1.50
C TRP A 135 9.31 -13.46 -2.17
N THR A 136 9.51 -13.34 -3.48
CA THR A 136 9.32 -12.08 -4.21
C THR A 136 7.87 -11.59 -4.20
N ILE A 137 6.88 -12.50 -4.25
CA ILE A 137 5.47 -12.13 -4.13
C ILE A 137 5.08 -11.90 -2.67
N HIS A 138 5.61 -12.71 -1.75
CA HIS A 138 5.27 -12.62 -0.33
C HIS A 138 5.84 -11.38 0.36
N MET A 139 6.96 -10.85 -0.14
CA MET A 139 7.58 -9.61 0.33
C MET A 139 6.68 -8.38 0.19
N ALA A 140 5.68 -8.42 -0.69
CA ALA A 140 4.71 -7.35 -0.83
C ALA A 140 3.92 -7.06 0.46
N TRP A 141 3.65 -8.08 1.30
CA TRP A 141 2.90 -7.96 2.55
C TRP A 141 3.65 -7.19 3.63
N PRO A 142 4.88 -7.58 4.04
CA PRO A 142 5.60 -6.85 5.07
C PRO A 142 6.00 -5.44 4.61
N ILE A 143 6.29 -5.24 3.31
CA ILE A 143 6.56 -3.91 2.77
C ILE A 143 5.32 -3.01 2.86
N ALA A 144 4.13 -3.54 2.53
CA ALA A 144 2.89 -2.81 2.69
C ALA A 144 2.63 -2.47 4.17
N GLY A 145 2.78 -3.45 5.07
CA GLY A 145 2.61 -3.24 6.51
C GLY A 145 3.52 -2.15 7.06
N LEU A 146 4.80 -2.17 6.71
CA LEU A 146 5.77 -1.14 7.11
C LEU A 146 5.38 0.25 6.57
N THR A 147 4.99 0.31 5.30
CA THR A 147 4.58 1.56 4.66
C THR A 147 3.33 2.14 5.32
N TRP A 148 2.36 1.30 5.64
CA TRP A 148 1.14 1.73 6.34
C TRP A 148 1.44 2.25 7.74
N ILE A 149 2.36 1.63 8.48
CA ILE A 149 2.79 2.12 9.80
C ILE A 149 3.37 3.54 9.67
N ILE A 150 4.21 3.78 8.66
CA ILE A 150 4.83 5.09 8.45
C ILE A 150 3.77 6.15 8.11
N PHE A 151 2.94 5.91 7.10
CA PHE A 151 1.95 6.89 6.65
C PHE A 151 0.84 7.12 7.66
N GLN A 152 0.33 6.04 8.26
CA GLN A 152 -0.71 6.15 9.28
C GLN A 152 -0.19 6.78 10.57
N GLY A 153 1.06 6.49 10.95
CA GLY A 153 1.70 7.11 12.10
C GLY A 153 1.83 8.64 11.96
N GLU A 154 2.25 9.13 10.80
CA GLU A 154 2.29 10.58 10.50
C GLU A 154 0.91 11.20 10.64
N ARG A 155 -0.12 10.57 10.09
CA ARG A 155 -1.49 11.05 10.11
C ARG A 155 -2.09 11.08 11.51
N MET A 156 -1.95 9.98 12.25
CA MET A 156 -2.43 9.89 13.64
C MET A 156 -1.76 10.93 14.54
N TRP A 157 -0.51 11.27 14.26
CA TRP A 157 0.17 12.35 14.99
C TRP A 157 -0.45 13.71 14.72
N ASP A 158 -0.80 14.01 13.48
CA ASP A 158 -1.47 15.27 13.11
C ASP A 158 -2.87 15.33 13.76
N ASP A 159 -3.65 14.26 13.70
CA ASP A 159 -4.98 14.16 14.33
C ASP A 159 -4.91 14.29 15.85
N LEU A 160 -3.91 13.69 16.50
CA LEU A 160 -3.68 13.83 17.94
C LEU A 160 -3.39 15.27 18.33
N GLN A 161 -2.65 16.02 17.51
CA GLN A 161 -2.39 17.44 17.77
C GLN A 161 -3.67 18.27 17.67
N VAL A 162 -4.54 17.98 16.71
CA VAL A 162 -5.86 18.64 16.59
C VAL A 162 -6.72 18.31 17.81
N LEU A 163 -6.70 17.08 18.30
CA LEU A 163 -7.46 16.67 19.48
C LEU A 163 -7.02 17.42 20.75
N ILE A 164 -5.70 17.58 20.95
CA ILE A 164 -5.13 18.20 22.15
C ILE A 164 -5.23 19.72 22.11
N HIS A 165 -4.88 20.34 20.98
CA HIS A 165 -4.71 21.81 20.86
C HIS A 165 -5.90 22.51 20.20
N GLY A 166 -6.88 21.76 19.67
CA GLY A 166 -7.96 22.30 18.82
C GLY A 166 -7.50 22.63 17.39
N GLU A 167 -8.45 22.96 16.54
CA GLU A 167 -8.13 23.41 15.18
C GLU A 167 -7.31 24.70 15.27
N ARG A 168 -6.15 24.72 14.62
CA ARG A 168 -5.49 26.00 14.35
C ARG A 168 -6.34 26.69 13.29
N GLU A 169 -6.98 27.80 13.65
CA GLU A 169 -7.50 28.73 12.66
C GLU A 169 -6.34 29.07 11.71
N GLN A 170 -6.44 28.61 10.48
CA GLN A 170 -5.54 29.09 9.43
C GLN A 170 -6.02 30.50 9.06
N PRO A 171 -5.14 31.53 9.13
CA PRO A 171 -5.45 32.88 8.72
C PRO A 171 -5.75 32.96 7.22
#